data_7f063fc42cb1228b7191408b48532f20
#
_entry.id   7f063fc42cb1228b7191408b48532f20
#
_cell.length_a   1.000
_cell.length_b   1.000
_cell.length_c   1.000
_cell.angle_alpha   90.00
_cell.angle_beta   90.00
_cell.angle_gamma   90.00
#
_symmetry.space_group_name_H-M   'P 1'
#
loop_
_entity.id
_entity.type
_entity.pdbx_description
1 polymer ?
#
loop_
_entity_poly.entity_id
_entity_poly.type
_entity_poly.pdbx_seq_one_letter_code
_entity_poly.pdbx_strand_id
1 'polypeptide(L)'
;FIRLVNLDDFSLIFYRSALPAVSILIFLIYNYQKSFLKSFYLIGVPGIIYAILYAITHICFVYSIQNTAVANTLVLIASAPIFAALFSVFILKEIPSFFTWIVILIAMFAMIIIGIGSFTTTGLYGDIMALIVAIGMGFSMVLVRLFTNKDFVPACLIGCLISALYVLPFGINFQLSIDQIYLLLLMCFIILP
;
A
#
# COMPACT_ATOMS: atom_id res chain seq x y z
N PHE A 1 13.16 -5.80 6.97
CA PHE A 1 13.88 -4.72 6.28
C PHE A 1 13.43 -3.33 6.78
N ILE A 2 12.13 -2.99 6.83
CA ILE A 2 11.64 -1.68 7.23
C ILE A 2 12.19 -1.25 8.61
N ARG A 3 12.16 -2.15 9.61
CA ARG A 3 12.71 -1.89 10.96
C ARG A 3 14.23 -1.83 11.01
N LEU A 4 14.92 -2.47 10.06
CA LEU A 4 16.39 -2.45 9.99
C LEU A 4 16.94 -1.08 9.54
N VAL A 5 16.14 -0.30 8.84
CA VAL A 5 16.54 1.05 8.39
C VAL A 5 16.69 2.01 9.56
N ASN A 6 16.02 1.74 10.70
CA ASN A 6 16.11 2.50 11.95
C ASN A 6 15.91 4.02 11.77
N LEU A 7 14.89 4.38 10.98
CA LEU A 7 14.43 5.75 10.76
C LEU A 7 13.15 6.00 11.54
N ASP A 8 12.89 7.26 11.85
CA ASP A 8 11.61 7.73 12.37
C ASP A 8 10.49 7.48 11.34
N ASP A 9 9.25 7.37 11.83
CA ASP A 9 8.09 7.03 11.01
C ASP A 9 7.91 7.99 9.83
N PHE A 10 8.10 9.29 10.05
CA PHE A 10 7.91 10.32 9.03
C PHE A 10 8.95 10.23 7.91
N SER A 11 10.23 10.09 8.28
CA SER A 11 11.31 9.92 7.30
C SER A 11 11.14 8.62 6.52
N LEU A 12 10.71 7.54 7.18
CA LEU A 12 10.47 6.27 6.52
C LEU A 12 9.32 6.35 5.50
N ILE A 13 8.19 6.99 5.86
CA ILE A 13 7.07 7.23 4.94
C ILE A 13 7.56 8.07 3.75
N PHE A 14 8.34 9.12 3.99
CA PHE A 14 8.85 9.97 2.92
C PHE A 14 9.67 9.19 1.90
N TYR A 15 10.73 8.51 2.34
CA TYR A 15 11.61 7.79 1.43
C TYR A 15 10.91 6.65 0.71
N ARG A 16 10.05 5.93 1.42
CA ARG A 16 9.24 4.84 0.85
C ARG A 16 8.21 5.34 -0.17
N SER A 17 7.80 6.60 -0.10
CA SER A 17 6.89 7.22 -1.08
C SER A 17 7.66 7.92 -2.20
N ALA A 18 8.71 8.66 -1.88
CA ALA A 18 9.46 9.46 -2.85
C ALA A 18 10.23 8.61 -3.84
N LEU A 19 10.88 7.53 -3.39
CA LEU A 19 11.69 6.67 -4.27
C LEU A 19 10.82 5.94 -5.33
N PRO A 20 9.70 5.24 -4.95
CA PRO A 20 8.81 4.68 -5.96
C PRO A 20 8.16 5.75 -6.85
N ALA A 21 7.86 6.94 -6.32
CA ALA A 21 7.33 8.03 -7.13
C ALA A 21 8.28 8.41 -8.27
N VAL A 22 9.59 8.48 -8.00
CA VAL A 22 10.61 8.74 -9.04
C VAL A 22 10.62 7.61 -10.08
N SER A 23 10.57 6.35 -9.65
CA SER A 23 10.55 5.18 -10.55
C SER A 23 9.31 5.18 -11.45
N ILE A 24 8.13 5.42 -10.84
CA ILE A 24 6.86 5.49 -11.57
C ILE A 24 6.87 6.68 -12.54
N LEU A 25 7.43 7.82 -12.12
CA LEU A 25 7.54 9.00 -12.97
C LEU A 25 8.40 8.72 -14.21
N ILE A 26 9.56 8.09 -14.03
CA ILE A 26 10.45 7.70 -15.15
C ILE A 26 9.70 6.73 -16.08
N PHE A 27 9.02 5.73 -15.53
CA PHE A 27 8.22 4.77 -16.30
C PHE A 27 7.12 5.46 -17.10
N LEU A 28 6.38 6.40 -16.48
CA LEU A 28 5.31 7.14 -17.16
C LEU A 28 5.86 8.04 -18.29
N ILE A 29 6.98 8.73 -18.08
CA ILE A 29 7.60 9.56 -19.10
C ILE A 29 8.02 8.69 -20.29
N TYR A 30 8.63 7.52 -20.02
CA TYR A 30 9.08 6.60 -21.07
C TYR A 30 7.91 6.01 -21.86
N ASN A 31 6.84 5.55 -21.18
CA ASN A 31 5.72 4.88 -21.83
C ASN A 31 4.76 5.84 -22.53
N TYR A 32 4.44 6.97 -21.90
CA TYR A 32 3.41 7.88 -22.41
C TYR A 32 3.96 9.03 -23.25
N GLN A 33 5.27 9.30 -23.20
CA GLN A 33 5.94 10.32 -24.02
C GLN A 33 5.10 11.62 -24.15
N LYS A 34 4.62 11.92 -25.37
CA LYS A 34 3.80 13.12 -25.65
C LYS A 34 2.42 13.10 -24.96
N SER A 35 1.92 11.93 -24.54
CA SER A 35 0.62 11.77 -23.91
C SER A 35 0.68 11.78 -22.37
N PHE A 36 1.85 12.06 -21.77
CA PHE A 36 2.08 12.03 -20.33
C PHE A 36 1.05 12.85 -19.55
N LEU A 37 0.84 14.13 -19.88
CA LEU A 37 -0.15 14.97 -19.18
C LEU A 37 -1.58 14.49 -19.43
N LYS A 38 -1.89 13.94 -20.60
CA LYS A 38 -3.20 13.40 -20.92
C LYS A 38 -3.54 12.17 -20.09
N SER A 39 -2.55 11.35 -19.71
CA SER A 39 -2.77 10.18 -18.87
C SER A 39 -3.34 10.54 -17.50
N PHE A 40 -2.91 11.66 -16.89
CA PHE A 40 -3.47 12.15 -15.64
C PHE A 40 -4.92 12.66 -15.75
N TYR A 41 -5.27 13.22 -16.89
CA TYR A 41 -6.65 13.64 -17.13
C TYR A 41 -7.59 12.45 -17.34
N LEU A 42 -7.11 11.40 -17.98
CA LEU A 42 -7.89 10.20 -18.31
C LEU A 42 -8.25 9.34 -17.10
N ILE A 43 -7.48 9.42 -16.00
CA ILE A 43 -7.82 8.65 -14.78
C ILE A 43 -9.18 9.08 -14.19
N GLY A 44 -9.53 10.37 -14.28
CA GLY A 44 -10.78 10.93 -13.78
C GLY A 44 -11.00 10.69 -12.28
N VAL A 45 -12.27 10.77 -11.85
CA VAL A 45 -12.66 10.59 -10.44
C VAL A 45 -12.22 9.24 -9.85
N PRO A 46 -12.37 8.08 -10.55
CA PRO A 46 -11.90 6.81 -10.01
C PRO A 46 -10.40 6.78 -9.71
N GLY A 47 -9.59 7.41 -10.55
CA GLY A 47 -8.14 7.50 -10.33
C GLY A 47 -7.78 8.37 -9.12
N ILE A 48 -8.53 9.45 -8.87
CA ILE A 48 -8.33 10.28 -7.67
C ILE A 48 -8.69 9.50 -6.40
N ILE A 49 -9.80 8.78 -6.40
CA ILE A 49 -10.20 7.92 -5.28
C ILE A 49 -9.11 6.86 -5.01
N TYR A 50 -8.61 6.22 -6.07
CA TYR A 50 -7.54 5.25 -5.96
C TYR A 50 -6.25 5.87 -5.39
N ALA A 51 -5.86 7.06 -5.85
CA ALA A 51 -4.68 7.76 -5.35
C ALA A 51 -4.77 8.09 -3.86
N ILE A 52 -5.95 8.54 -3.39
CA ILE A 52 -6.19 8.82 -1.97
C ILE A 52 -6.12 7.52 -1.16
N LEU A 53 -6.76 6.45 -1.61
CA LEU A 53 -6.71 5.13 -0.95
C LEU A 53 -5.27 4.62 -0.89
N TYR A 54 -4.53 4.73 -1.99
CA TYR A 54 -3.13 4.33 -2.05
C TYR A 54 -2.28 5.11 -1.04
N ALA A 55 -2.47 6.43 -0.94
CA ALA A 55 -1.77 7.26 0.04
C ALA A 55 -2.09 6.84 1.48
N ILE A 56 -3.37 6.66 1.81
CA ILE A 56 -3.82 6.24 3.15
C ILE A 56 -3.22 4.86 3.50
N THR A 57 -3.34 3.88 2.61
CA THR A 57 -2.79 2.54 2.87
C THR A 57 -1.28 2.55 3.02
N HIS A 58 -0.59 3.39 2.26
CA HIS A 58 0.86 3.52 2.33
C HIS A 58 1.34 4.11 3.66
N ILE A 59 0.67 5.15 4.15
CA ILE A 59 0.95 5.79 5.45
C ILE A 59 0.60 4.82 6.59
N CYS A 60 -0.62 4.26 6.60
CA CYS A 60 -1.09 3.35 7.65
C CYS A 60 -0.23 2.08 7.74
N PHE A 61 0.32 1.60 6.62
CA PHE A 61 1.21 0.45 6.62
C PHE A 61 2.50 0.71 7.41
N VAL A 62 3.12 1.87 7.23
CA VAL A 62 4.34 2.21 7.98
C VAL A 62 4.02 2.34 9.48
N TYR A 63 2.94 3.05 9.83
CA TYR A 63 2.51 3.16 11.23
C TYR A 63 2.18 1.78 11.83
N SER A 64 1.56 0.88 11.08
CA SER A 64 1.29 -0.46 11.57
C SER A 64 2.58 -1.21 11.88
N ILE A 65 3.52 -1.29 10.95
CA ILE A 65 4.78 -2.03 11.17
C ILE A 65 5.59 -1.46 12.33
N GLN A 66 5.54 -0.15 12.55
CA GLN A 66 6.30 0.48 13.65
C GLN A 66 5.63 0.26 15.02
N ASN A 67 4.31 0.19 15.08
CA ASN A 67 3.55 0.17 16.33
C ASN A 67 2.99 -1.21 16.74
N THR A 68 3.11 -2.25 15.90
CA THR A 68 2.74 -3.64 16.27
C THR A 68 3.75 -4.64 15.73
N ALA A 69 3.64 -5.89 16.10
CA ALA A 69 4.49 -6.94 15.55
C ALA A 69 4.32 -7.05 14.02
N VAL A 70 5.43 -7.18 13.29
CA VAL A 70 5.39 -7.30 11.81
C VAL A 70 4.50 -8.47 11.37
N ALA A 71 4.52 -9.58 12.13
CA ALA A 71 3.66 -10.73 11.84
C ALA A 71 2.16 -10.37 11.96
N ASN A 72 1.75 -9.59 12.99
CA ASN A 72 0.38 -9.12 13.14
C ASN A 72 -0.05 -8.25 11.95
N THR A 73 0.80 -7.30 11.58
CA THR A 73 0.56 -6.46 10.40
C THR A 73 0.30 -7.30 9.15
N LEU A 74 1.16 -8.28 8.88
CA LEU A 74 1.05 -9.13 7.69
C LEU A 74 -0.20 -10.02 7.73
N VAL A 75 -0.53 -10.59 8.90
CA VAL A 75 -1.75 -11.40 9.08
C VAL A 75 -3.00 -10.58 8.82
N LEU A 76 -3.07 -9.36 9.36
CA LEU A 76 -4.21 -8.48 9.16
C LEU A 76 -4.32 -8.02 7.70
N ILE A 77 -3.22 -7.67 7.04
CA ILE A 77 -3.22 -7.28 5.62
C ILE A 77 -3.60 -8.46 4.72
N ALA A 78 -3.24 -9.68 5.07
CA ALA A 78 -3.65 -10.88 4.34
C ALA A 78 -5.18 -11.11 4.34
N SER A 79 -5.94 -10.38 5.17
CA SER A 79 -7.41 -10.35 5.09
C SER A 79 -7.94 -9.47 3.94
N ALA A 80 -7.10 -8.70 3.24
CA ALA A 80 -7.54 -7.84 2.13
C ALA A 80 -8.40 -8.55 1.06
N PRO A 81 -8.15 -9.82 0.65
CA PRO A 81 -9.03 -10.52 -0.27
C PRO A 81 -10.45 -10.71 0.24
N ILE A 82 -10.68 -10.79 1.56
CA ILE A 82 -12.03 -10.86 2.13
C ILE A 82 -12.77 -9.55 1.88
N PHE A 83 -12.12 -8.42 2.18
CA PHE A 83 -12.71 -7.12 1.92
C PHE A 83 -12.94 -6.92 0.42
N ALA A 84 -12.03 -7.38 -0.44
CA ALA A 84 -12.24 -7.36 -1.88
C ALA A 84 -13.46 -8.20 -2.29
N ALA A 85 -13.63 -9.39 -1.74
CA ALA A 85 -14.80 -10.23 -1.99
C ALA A 85 -16.09 -9.57 -1.51
N LEU A 86 -16.11 -9.00 -0.31
CA LEU A 86 -17.26 -8.27 0.22
C LEU A 86 -17.61 -7.05 -0.66
N PHE A 87 -16.65 -6.20 -0.99
CA PHE A 87 -16.88 -5.06 -1.87
C PHE A 87 -17.31 -5.48 -3.28
N SER A 88 -16.80 -6.61 -3.79
CA SER A 88 -17.23 -7.18 -5.09
C SER A 88 -18.73 -7.50 -5.09
N VAL A 89 -19.25 -8.11 -4.01
CA VAL A 89 -20.68 -8.40 -3.88
C VAL A 89 -21.51 -7.11 -3.88
N PHE A 90 -21.09 -6.07 -3.14
CA PHE A 90 -21.88 -4.85 -3.01
C PHE A 90 -21.77 -3.93 -4.23
N ILE A 91 -20.56 -3.79 -4.81
CA ILE A 91 -20.28 -2.82 -5.86
C ILE A 91 -20.43 -3.42 -7.25
N LEU A 92 -19.81 -4.58 -7.49
CA LEU A 92 -19.87 -5.27 -8.79
C LEU A 92 -21.13 -6.13 -8.93
N LYS A 93 -21.81 -6.41 -7.80
CA LYS A 93 -22.94 -7.36 -7.73
C LYS A 93 -22.56 -8.77 -8.23
N GLU A 94 -21.29 -9.11 -8.12
CA GLU A 94 -20.76 -10.43 -8.47
C GLU A 94 -20.52 -11.22 -7.20
N ILE A 95 -21.09 -12.44 -7.16
CA ILE A 95 -20.87 -13.35 -6.04
C ILE A 95 -19.59 -14.15 -6.33
N PRO A 96 -18.54 -14.05 -5.49
CA PRO A 96 -17.33 -14.85 -5.64
C PRO A 96 -17.68 -16.35 -5.61
N SER A 97 -16.95 -17.15 -6.39
CA SER A 97 -17.19 -18.58 -6.44
C SER A 97 -16.92 -19.24 -5.06
N PHE A 98 -17.56 -20.36 -4.81
CA PHE A 98 -17.33 -21.13 -3.58
C PHE A 98 -15.85 -21.47 -3.39
N PHE A 99 -15.14 -21.81 -4.46
CA PHE A 99 -13.69 -22.03 -4.42
C PHE A 99 -12.89 -20.79 -3.98
N THR A 100 -13.31 -19.61 -4.40
CA THR A 100 -12.66 -18.35 -3.97
C THR A 100 -12.73 -18.20 -2.44
N TRP A 101 -13.90 -18.49 -1.84
CA TRP A 101 -14.07 -18.45 -0.38
C TRP A 101 -13.19 -19.47 0.33
N ILE A 102 -13.09 -20.71 -0.21
CA ILE A 102 -12.21 -21.74 0.37
C ILE A 102 -10.75 -21.26 0.34
N VAL A 103 -10.26 -20.74 -0.79
CA VAL A 103 -8.87 -20.28 -0.92
C VAL A 103 -8.59 -19.12 0.05
N ILE A 104 -9.53 -18.17 0.19
CA ILE A 104 -9.42 -17.05 1.14
C ILE A 104 -9.29 -17.60 2.58
N LEU A 105 -10.16 -18.54 2.97
CA LEU A 105 -10.15 -19.12 4.31
C LEU A 105 -8.85 -19.90 4.59
N ILE A 106 -8.36 -20.68 3.63
CA ILE A 106 -7.09 -21.40 3.77
C ILE A 106 -5.93 -20.41 3.93
N ALA A 107 -5.87 -19.38 3.11
CA ALA A 107 -4.81 -18.36 3.19
C ALA A 107 -4.84 -17.64 4.55
N MET A 108 -6.03 -17.28 5.05
CA MET A 108 -6.18 -16.69 6.38
C MET A 108 -5.71 -17.64 7.49
N PHE A 109 -6.13 -18.89 7.43
CA PHE A 109 -5.75 -19.89 8.43
C PHE A 109 -4.23 -20.07 8.48
N ALA A 110 -3.58 -20.15 7.32
CA ALA A 110 -2.12 -20.23 7.22
C ALA A 110 -1.45 -18.99 7.85
N MET A 111 -1.96 -17.79 7.58
CA MET A 111 -1.42 -16.55 8.17
C MET A 111 -1.66 -16.46 9.68
N ILE A 112 -2.80 -16.93 10.18
CA ILE A 112 -3.09 -16.98 11.63
C ILE A 112 -2.10 -17.92 12.31
N ILE A 113 -1.81 -19.10 11.75
CA ILE A 113 -0.81 -20.04 12.32
C ILE A 113 0.55 -19.37 12.45
N ILE A 114 1.00 -18.65 11.42
CA ILE A 114 2.27 -17.92 11.45
C ILE A 114 2.23 -16.81 12.53
N GLY A 115 1.08 -16.16 12.72
CA GLY A 115 0.89 -15.05 13.66
C GLY A 115 0.74 -15.46 15.13
N ILE A 116 0.28 -16.68 15.45
CA ILE A 116 -0.07 -17.11 16.83
C ILE A 116 1.03 -16.82 17.87
N GLY A 117 2.30 -16.97 17.49
CA GLY A 117 3.42 -16.68 18.37
C GLY A 117 3.81 -15.21 18.50
N SER A 118 3.17 -14.32 17.76
CA SER A 118 3.55 -12.91 17.61
C SER A 118 2.51 -11.92 18.12
N PHE A 119 1.31 -12.40 18.47
CA PHE A 119 0.25 -11.53 19.00
C PHE A 119 0.64 -11.00 20.38
N THR A 120 0.88 -9.70 20.45
CA THR A 120 1.12 -8.97 21.70
C THR A 120 -0.01 -8.00 21.94
N THR A 121 -0.42 -7.87 23.19
CA THR A 121 -1.52 -6.96 23.60
C THR A 121 -1.16 -5.47 23.51
N THR A 122 0.09 -5.14 23.23
CA THR A 122 0.63 -3.76 23.29
C THR A 122 0.55 -3.01 21.97
N GLY A 123 -0.01 -3.59 20.90
CA GLY A 123 0.04 -3.01 19.54
C GLY A 123 -1.31 -2.65 18.92
N LEU A 124 -2.37 -2.40 19.72
CA LEU A 124 -3.73 -2.15 19.23
C LEU A 124 -3.79 -1.04 18.16
N TYR A 125 -3.04 0.05 18.34
CA TYR A 125 -2.97 1.13 17.37
C TYR A 125 -2.41 0.65 16.02
N GLY A 126 -1.31 -0.11 16.03
CA GLY A 126 -0.71 -0.68 14.83
C GLY A 126 -1.63 -1.70 14.16
N ASP A 127 -2.39 -2.49 14.93
CA ASP A 127 -3.33 -3.47 14.41
C ASP A 127 -4.53 -2.80 13.71
N ILE A 128 -5.04 -1.68 14.27
CA ILE A 128 -6.07 -0.85 13.62
C ILE A 128 -5.54 -0.29 12.30
N MET A 129 -4.30 0.21 12.27
CA MET A 129 -3.69 0.71 11.03
C MET A 129 -3.56 -0.41 9.98
N ALA A 130 -3.17 -1.62 10.38
CA ALA A 130 -3.12 -2.78 9.47
C ALA A 130 -4.50 -3.13 8.90
N LEU A 131 -5.55 -3.06 9.72
CA LEU A 131 -6.91 -3.31 9.26
C LEU A 131 -7.38 -2.26 8.24
N ILE A 132 -7.05 -0.98 8.46
CA ILE A 132 -7.33 0.09 7.49
C ILE A 132 -6.61 -0.21 6.16
N VAL A 133 -5.36 -0.68 6.22
CA VAL A 133 -4.62 -1.10 5.01
C VAL A 133 -5.35 -2.23 4.30
N ALA A 134 -5.78 -3.28 5.02
CA ALA A 134 -6.49 -4.42 4.43
C ALA A 134 -7.80 -4.00 3.72
N ILE A 135 -8.59 -3.14 4.38
CA ILE A 135 -9.83 -2.60 3.82
C ILE A 135 -9.54 -1.76 2.57
N GLY A 136 -8.57 -0.84 2.65
CA GLY A 136 -8.20 0.03 1.55
C GLY A 136 -7.64 -0.74 0.34
N MET A 137 -6.82 -1.76 0.57
CA MET A 137 -6.33 -2.65 -0.49
C MET A 137 -7.48 -3.43 -1.14
N GLY A 138 -8.38 -4.00 -0.34
CA GLY A 138 -9.55 -4.73 -0.84
C GLY A 138 -10.43 -3.84 -1.72
N PHE A 139 -10.68 -2.60 -1.28
CA PHE A 139 -11.46 -1.64 -2.07
C PHE A 139 -10.74 -1.21 -3.34
N SER A 140 -9.43 -0.99 -3.27
CA SER A 140 -8.60 -0.64 -4.43
C SER A 140 -8.63 -1.73 -5.52
N MET A 141 -8.59 -3.02 -5.13
CA MET A 141 -8.71 -4.15 -6.06
C MET A 141 -10.06 -4.13 -6.81
N VAL A 142 -11.15 -3.86 -6.10
CA VAL A 142 -12.49 -3.78 -6.70
C VAL A 142 -12.61 -2.55 -7.60
N LEU A 143 -12.03 -1.42 -7.21
CA LEU A 143 -12.04 -0.20 -8.02
C LEU A 143 -11.32 -0.41 -9.36
N VAL A 144 -10.15 -1.04 -9.35
CA VAL A 144 -9.41 -1.38 -10.58
C VAL A 144 -10.23 -2.34 -11.45
N ARG A 145 -10.90 -3.32 -10.85
CA ARG A 145 -11.76 -4.27 -11.58
C ARG A 145 -13.01 -3.59 -12.16
N LEU A 146 -13.59 -2.61 -11.47
CA LEU A 146 -14.75 -1.86 -11.94
C LEU A 146 -14.42 -1.00 -13.17
N PHE A 147 -13.20 -0.48 -13.24
CA PHE A 147 -12.75 0.43 -14.29
C PHE A 147 -11.58 -0.14 -15.09
N THR A 148 -11.74 -1.34 -15.63
CA THR A 148 -10.70 -2.06 -16.41
C THR A 148 -10.16 -1.30 -17.61
N ASN A 149 -10.93 -0.35 -18.15
CA ASN A 149 -10.52 0.49 -19.29
C ASN A 149 -9.63 1.68 -18.88
N LYS A 150 -9.36 1.85 -17.59
CA LYS A 150 -8.53 2.95 -17.08
C LYS A 150 -7.19 2.43 -16.59
N ASP A 151 -6.16 3.20 -16.87
CA ASP A 151 -4.85 2.96 -16.33
C ASP A 151 -4.69 3.68 -14.99
N PHE A 152 -4.40 2.93 -13.93
CA PHE A 152 -4.22 3.45 -12.59
C PHE A 152 -2.76 3.76 -12.23
N VAL A 153 -1.80 3.51 -13.12
CA VAL A 153 -0.38 3.82 -12.86
C VAL A 153 -0.14 5.31 -12.58
N PRO A 154 -0.76 6.27 -13.33
CA PRO A 154 -0.66 7.68 -12.96
C PRO A 154 -1.28 8.00 -11.59
N ALA A 155 -2.33 7.26 -11.17
CA ALA A 155 -2.94 7.42 -9.86
C ALA A 155 -2.01 6.94 -8.73
N CYS A 156 -1.21 5.88 -8.95
CA CYS A 156 -0.17 5.45 -8.00
C CYS A 156 0.86 6.57 -7.77
N LEU A 157 1.30 7.26 -8.83
CA LEU A 157 2.21 8.40 -8.71
C LEU A 157 1.61 9.50 -7.83
N ILE A 158 0.36 9.88 -8.08
CA ILE A 158 -0.35 10.88 -7.27
C ILE A 158 -0.43 10.43 -5.81
N GLY A 159 -0.75 9.16 -5.56
CA GLY A 159 -0.82 8.60 -4.20
C GLY A 159 0.53 8.63 -3.49
N CYS A 160 1.63 8.29 -4.17
CA CYS A 160 2.98 8.43 -3.65
C CYS A 160 3.31 9.89 -3.30
N LEU A 161 2.97 10.84 -4.18
CA LEU A 161 3.20 12.26 -3.93
C LEU A 161 2.37 12.77 -2.76
N ILE A 162 1.10 12.38 -2.63
CA ILE A 162 0.26 12.73 -1.48
C ILE A 162 0.89 12.21 -0.19
N SER A 163 1.36 10.95 -0.16
CA SER A 163 2.01 10.37 1.02
C SER A 163 3.30 11.10 1.39
N ALA A 164 4.13 11.46 0.40
CA ALA A 164 5.35 12.22 0.62
C ALA A 164 5.05 13.64 1.14
N LEU A 165 4.08 14.32 0.54
CA LEU A 165 3.65 15.67 0.96
C LEU A 165 3.05 15.70 2.37
N TYR A 166 2.33 14.64 2.75
CA TYR A 166 1.74 14.54 4.09
C TYR A 166 2.77 14.64 5.20
N VAL A 167 3.96 14.08 5.01
CA VAL A 167 4.99 14.04 6.07
C VAL A 167 5.95 15.23 6.06
N LEU A 168 5.95 16.06 5.02
CA LEU A 168 6.84 17.23 4.92
C LEU A 168 6.78 18.16 6.15
N PRO A 169 5.59 18.52 6.70
CA PRO A 169 5.50 19.43 7.83
C PRO A 169 6.02 18.85 9.15
N PHE A 170 6.19 17.54 9.26
CA PHE A 170 6.61 16.88 10.51
C PHE A 170 8.14 16.78 10.69
N GLY A 171 8.90 17.26 9.72
CA GLY A 171 10.36 17.22 9.73
C GLY A 171 10.89 15.86 9.24
N ILE A 172 11.75 15.91 8.24
CA ILE A 172 12.35 14.73 7.63
C ILE A 172 13.83 14.72 7.95
N ASN A 173 14.33 13.59 8.41
CA ASN A 173 15.76 13.41 8.58
C ASN A 173 16.41 13.12 7.22
N PHE A 174 17.18 14.08 6.71
CA PHE A 174 17.92 13.93 5.44
C PHE A 174 19.35 13.38 5.65
N GLN A 175 19.78 13.24 6.91
CA GLN A 175 21.09 12.68 7.22
C GLN A 175 20.97 11.14 7.25
N LEU A 176 21.16 10.51 6.11
CA LEU A 176 21.15 9.06 5.97
C LEU A 176 22.58 8.50 6.01
N SER A 177 22.77 7.40 6.72
CA SER A 177 23.98 6.59 6.59
C SER A 177 23.99 5.84 5.25
N ILE A 178 25.16 5.45 4.77
CA ILE A 178 25.32 4.70 3.52
C ILE A 178 24.51 3.39 3.57
N ASP A 179 24.50 2.72 4.72
CA ASP A 179 23.74 1.47 4.92
C ASP A 179 22.23 1.70 4.82
N GLN A 180 21.72 2.80 5.35
CA GLN A 180 20.31 3.19 5.26
C GLN A 180 19.90 3.48 3.81
N ILE A 181 20.75 4.20 3.06
CA ILE A 181 20.50 4.47 1.62
C ILE A 181 20.44 3.14 0.85
N TYR A 182 21.39 2.24 1.08
CA TYR A 182 21.40 0.94 0.41
C TYR A 182 20.15 0.11 0.71
N LEU A 183 19.73 0.03 1.98
CA LEU A 183 18.53 -0.68 2.40
C LEU A 183 17.24 -0.06 1.80
N LEU A 184 17.15 1.27 1.74
CA LEU A 184 16.02 1.98 1.13
C LEU A 184 15.94 1.71 -0.38
N LEU A 185 17.07 1.77 -1.09
CA LEU A 185 17.12 1.46 -2.52
C LEU A 185 16.73 0.01 -2.78
N LEU A 186 17.27 -0.93 -2.02
CA LEU A 186 16.93 -2.35 -2.12
C LEU A 186 15.43 -2.57 -1.87
N MET A 187 14.86 -1.93 -0.85
CA MET A 187 13.44 -2.03 -0.55
C MET A 187 12.58 -1.47 -1.68
N CYS A 188 12.93 -0.32 -2.24
CA CYS A 188 12.10 0.36 -3.22
C CYS A 188 12.21 -0.21 -4.63
N PHE A 189 13.37 -0.75 -5.02
CA PHE A 189 13.59 -1.25 -6.38
C PHE A 189 13.46 -2.78 -6.52
N ILE A 190 13.61 -3.54 -5.44
CA ILE A 190 13.56 -5.02 -5.48
C ILE A 190 12.29 -5.55 -4.83
N ILE A 191 11.81 -4.92 -3.74
CA ILE A 191 10.70 -5.46 -2.93
C ILE A 191 9.36 -4.83 -3.33
N LEU A 192 9.35 -3.60 -3.86
CA LEU A 192 8.14 -2.82 -4.20
C LEU A 192 7.93 -2.56 -5.71
N PRO A 193 8.55 -3.22 -6.66
CA PRO A 193 8.27 -3.00 -8.08
C PRO A 193 6.87 -3.48 -8.49
#